data_bce72b8a1f9c3699182100805586039b
#
_entry.id   bce72b8a1f9c3699182100805586039b
#
_cell.length_a   1.000
_cell.length_b   1.000
_cell.length_c   1.000
_cell.angle_alpha   90.00
_cell.angle_beta   90.00
_cell.angle_gamma   90.00
#
_symmetry.space_group_name_H-M   'P 1'
#
loop_
_entity.id
_entity.type
_entity.pdbx_description
1 polymer ?
#
loop_
_entity_poly.entity_id
_entity_poly.type
_entity_poly.pdbx_seq_one_letter_code
_entity_poly.pdbx_strand_id
1 'polypeptide(L)'
;MTGGASGLGRATAELLLERGARVVLFDLPTSAGEKVARELGSAASFVAGDVTSEEDARTAVAAAGDLRIAVNCAGIGAGARIVGRDGPFPLDRFRRVIEVNLVGTFNVMRLAAARMAALEPLEGERGVIVNTASIAAFEGQVGQAAYSASKAGIVGLTICAARDLASALVRVCTIAPGTFDTPLLGRLDERLRQALSDAVPHPRRLGRPPEFAHLAVHIVENPMLNGETIRLDGALRMAPR
;
A
#
# COMPACT_ATOMS: atom_id res chain seq x y z
N MET A 1 0.46 -3.82 9.16
CA MET A 1 -0.08 -3.97 7.79
C MET A 1 -1.31 -3.12 7.65
N THR A 2 -1.28 -2.00 6.91
CA THR A 2 -2.49 -1.23 6.63
C THR A 2 -3.23 -1.79 5.43
N GLY A 3 -4.56 -1.66 5.36
CA GLY A 3 -5.36 -2.33 4.33
C GLY A 3 -5.24 -3.86 4.38
N GLY A 4 -4.98 -4.40 5.57
CA GLY A 4 -4.64 -5.81 5.78
C GLY A 4 -5.81 -6.79 5.69
N ALA A 5 -7.05 -6.29 5.65
CA ALA A 5 -8.23 -7.13 5.61
C ALA A 5 -8.56 -7.69 4.21
N SER A 6 -7.89 -7.24 3.15
CA SER A 6 -8.20 -7.67 1.78
C SER A 6 -7.05 -7.46 0.80
N GLY A 7 -7.18 -7.97 -0.41
CA GLY A 7 -6.33 -7.68 -1.56
C GLY A 7 -4.83 -7.84 -1.31
N LEU A 8 -4.07 -6.81 -1.68
CA LEU A 8 -2.59 -6.83 -1.59
C LEU A 8 -2.10 -6.93 -0.14
N GLY A 9 -2.75 -6.19 0.78
CA GLY A 9 -2.39 -6.20 2.20
C GLY A 9 -2.61 -7.57 2.84
N ARG A 10 -3.76 -8.22 2.59
CA ARG A 10 -4.04 -9.56 3.10
C ARG A 10 -3.02 -10.58 2.57
N ALA A 11 -2.78 -10.62 1.26
CA ALA A 11 -1.82 -11.56 0.68
C ALA A 11 -0.39 -11.35 1.23
N THR A 12 -0.01 -10.09 1.50
CA THR A 12 1.29 -9.79 2.11
C THR A 12 1.34 -10.25 3.57
N ALA A 13 0.24 -10.08 4.32
CA ALA A 13 0.13 -10.58 5.69
C ALA A 13 0.25 -12.11 5.74
N GLU A 14 -0.43 -12.82 4.84
CA GLU A 14 -0.36 -14.28 4.70
C GLU A 14 1.09 -14.73 4.49
N LEU A 15 1.79 -14.15 3.51
CA LEU A 15 3.18 -14.52 3.22
C LEU A 15 4.16 -14.18 4.36
N LEU A 16 3.98 -13.06 5.05
CA LEU A 16 4.80 -12.71 6.21
C LEU A 16 4.59 -13.70 7.37
N LEU A 17 3.35 -14.15 7.60
CA LEU A 17 3.04 -15.19 8.59
C LEU A 17 3.70 -16.53 8.24
N GLU A 18 3.67 -16.93 6.96
CA GLU A 18 4.38 -18.13 6.47
C GLU A 18 5.90 -18.04 6.68
N ARG A 19 6.47 -16.82 6.72
CA ARG A 19 7.87 -16.56 7.04
C ARG A 19 8.14 -16.42 8.54
N GLY A 20 7.15 -16.73 9.39
CA GLY A 20 7.30 -16.72 10.84
C GLY A 20 7.12 -15.36 11.52
N ALA A 21 6.70 -14.33 10.81
CA ALA A 21 6.39 -13.05 11.42
C ALA A 21 5.08 -13.10 12.22
N ARG A 22 4.92 -12.18 13.17
CA ARG A 22 3.62 -11.83 13.74
C ARG A 22 3.10 -10.60 13.02
N VAL A 23 1.80 -10.55 12.72
CA VAL A 23 1.21 -9.49 11.92
C VAL A 23 0.04 -8.81 12.63
N VAL A 24 0.09 -7.50 12.71
CA VAL A 24 -1.07 -6.67 13.08
C VAL A 24 -1.72 -6.16 11.80
N LEU A 25 -2.96 -6.57 11.55
CA LEU A 25 -3.81 -6.03 10.49
C LEU A 25 -4.41 -4.72 10.99
N PHE A 26 -4.20 -3.63 10.27
CA PHE A 26 -4.80 -2.34 10.55
C PHE A 26 -5.72 -1.95 9.39
N ASP A 27 -7.01 -1.89 9.64
CA ASP A 27 -8.03 -1.63 8.64
C ASP A 27 -9.27 -1.01 9.27
N LEU A 28 -10.18 -0.49 8.46
CA LEU A 28 -11.40 0.13 8.95
C LEU A 28 -12.24 -0.83 9.82
N PRO A 29 -12.93 -0.32 10.84
CA PRO A 29 -13.80 -1.15 11.69
C PRO A 29 -14.93 -1.85 10.90
N THR A 30 -15.29 -1.32 9.73
CA THR A 30 -16.29 -1.90 8.82
C THR A 30 -15.72 -2.98 7.89
N SER A 31 -14.41 -3.21 7.92
CA SER A 31 -13.76 -4.25 7.12
C SER A 31 -13.98 -5.66 7.70
N ALA A 32 -13.53 -6.67 6.96
CA ALA A 32 -13.52 -8.05 7.45
C ALA A 32 -12.31 -8.38 8.35
N GLY A 33 -11.58 -7.37 8.87
CA GLY A 33 -10.28 -7.54 9.52
C GLY A 33 -10.30 -8.51 10.70
N GLU A 34 -11.31 -8.44 11.55
CA GLU A 34 -11.51 -9.36 12.68
C GLU A 34 -11.65 -10.83 12.23
N LYS A 35 -12.44 -11.05 11.18
CA LYS A 35 -12.62 -12.39 10.58
C LYS A 35 -11.32 -12.88 9.97
N VAL A 36 -10.63 -12.02 9.20
CA VAL A 36 -9.37 -12.36 8.53
C VAL A 36 -8.29 -12.68 9.56
N ALA A 37 -8.16 -11.91 10.64
CA ALA A 37 -7.19 -12.22 11.69
C ALA A 37 -7.42 -13.59 12.31
N ARG A 38 -8.68 -13.97 12.57
CA ARG A 38 -9.02 -15.32 13.06
C ARG A 38 -8.68 -16.43 12.06
N GLU A 39 -8.94 -16.19 10.77
CA GLU A 39 -8.59 -17.15 9.70
C GLU A 39 -7.07 -17.37 9.60
N LEU A 40 -6.29 -16.31 9.82
CA LEU A 40 -4.82 -16.34 9.75
C LEU A 40 -4.15 -16.96 10.99
N GLY A 41 -4.90 -17.14 12.07
CA GLY A 41 -4.41 -17.82 13.27
C GLY A 41 -3.80 -16.92 14.33
N SER A 42 -3.19 -17.52 15.36
CA SER A 42 -2.76 -16.82 16.58
C SER A 42 -1.61 -15.84 16.40
N ALA A 43 -0.88 -15.91 15.29
CA ALA A 43 0.20 -14.97 14.98
C ALA A 43 -0.32 -13.69 14.28
N ALA A 44 -1.61 -13.63 13.95
CA ALA A 44 -2.28 -12.47 13.41
C ALA A 44 -3.20 -11.82 14.45
N SER A 45 -3.25 -10.50 14.45
CA SER A 45 -4.21 -9.71 15.23
C SER A 45 -4.80 -8.60 14.39
N PHE A 46 -5.91 -8.05 14.84
CA PHE A 46 -6.60 -6.96 14.16
C PHE A 46 -6.71 -5.73 15.06
N VAL A 47 -6.42 -4.57 14.51
CA VAL A 47 -6.69 -3.27 15.12
C VAL A 47 -7.58 -2.49 14.16
N ALA A 48 -8.78 -2.15 14.60
CA ALA A 48 -9.71 -1.34 13.83
C ALA A 48 -9.31 0.13 13.91
N GLY A 49 -9.35 0.84 12.76
CA GLY A 49 -9.11 2.28 12.72
C GLY A 49 -8.93 2.83 11.31
N ASP A 50 -8.84 4.15 11.21
CA ASP A 50 -8.60 4.89 9.96
C ASP A 50 -7.14 5.37 9.91
N VAL A 51 -6.44 5.12 8.81
CA VAL A 51 -5.05 5.58 8.61
C VAL A 51 -4.90 7.10 8.67
N THR A 52 -5.99 7.86 8.48
CA THR A 52 -6.01 9.33 8.58
C THR A 52 -6.07 9.82 10.02
N SER A 53 -6.46 8.96 10.97
CA SER A 53 -6.45 9.24 12.41
C SER A 53 -5.05 8.96 12.98
N GLU A 54 -4.46 9.98 13.62
CA GLU A 54 -3.18 9.80 14.32
C GLU A 54 -3.31 8.84 15.51
N GLU A 55 -4.40 8.92 16.25
CA GLU A 55 -4.67 8.09 17.41
C GLU A 55 -4.81 6.61 17.03
N ASP A 56 -5.59 6.31 15.98
CA ASP A 56 -5.78 4.94 15.49
C ASP A 56 -4.46 4.36 14.98
N ALA A 57 -3.71 5.15 14.19
CA ALA A 57 -2.40 4.73 13.69
C ALA A 57 -1.40 4.48 14.81
N ARG A 58 -1.40 5.32 15.85
CA ARG A 58 -0.57 5.15 17.04
C ARG A 58 -0.92 3.86 17.80
N THR A 59 -2.22 3.59 17.95
CA THR A 59 -2.72 2.35 18.57
C THR A 59 -2.27 1.12 17.79
N ALA A 60 -2.40 1.14 16.46
CA ALA A 60 -1.96 0.03 15.60
C ALA A 60 -0.45 -0.21 15.66
N VAL A 61 0.35 0.86 15.66
CA VAL A 61 1.82 0.76 15.80
C VAL A 61 2.21 0.22 17.17
N ALA A 62 1.55 0.67 18.25
CA ALA A 62 1.80 0.19 19.59
C ALA A 62 1.47 -1.31 19.76
N ALA A 63 0.37 -1.77 19.15
CA ALA A 63 -0.03 -3.18 19.18
C ALA A 63 0.99 -4.13 18.51
N ALA A 64 1.82 -3.61 17.61
CA ALA A 64 2.84 -4.40 16.93
C ALA A 64 4.08 -4.72 17.81
N GLY A 65 4.22 -4.10 18.98
CA GLY A 65 5.36 -4.35 19.86
C GLY A 65 6.70 -3.98 19.21
N ASP A 66 7.57 -4.94 19.00
CA ASP A 66 8.87 -4.75 18.33
C ASP A 66 8.68 -4.70 16.82
N LEU A 67 8.09 -3.60 16.34
CA LEU A 67 7.78 -3.37 14.94
C LEU A 67 9.05 -3.29 14.08
N ARG A 68 9.25 -4.25 13.18
CA ARG A 68 10.37 -4.30 12.23
C ARG A 68 9.95 -4.08 10.77
N ILE A 69 8.69 -4.38 10.45
CA ILE A 69 8.19 -4.31 9.09
C ILE A 69 6.87 -3.54 9.08
N ALA A 70 6.78 -2.48 8.30
CA ALA A 70 5.53 -1.78 8.06
C ALA A 70 5.20 -1.80 6.55
N VAL A 71 4.00 -2.28 6.19
CA VAL A 71 3.56 -2.28 4.79
C VAL A 71 2.25 -1.50 4.68
N ASN A 72 2.26 -0.46 3.88
CA ASN A 72 1.14 0.45 3.68
C ASN A 72 0.38 0.11 2.39
N CYS A 73 -0.74 -0.62 2.54
CA CYS A 73 -1.63 -0.99 1.42
C CYS A 73 -2.99 -0.30 1.47
N ALA A 74 -3.32 0.42 2.54
CA ALA A 74 -4.58 1.16 2.62
C ALA A 74 -4.67 2.22 1.53
N GLY A 75 -5.81 2.29 0.86
CA GLY A 75 -6.03 3.28 -0.18
C GLY A 75 -7.42 3.16 -0.81
N ILE A 76 -7.85 4.26 -1.41
CA ILE A 76 -9.12 4.36 -2.13
C ILE A 76 -8.90 4.89 -3.54
N GLY A 77 -9.79 4.49 -4.46
CA GLY A 77 -9.91 5.08 -5.79
C GLY A 77 -11.04 6.10 -5.84
N ALA A 78 -10.92 7.10 -6.69
CA ALA A 78 -12.04 7.94 -7.09
C ALA A 78 -11.85 8.35 -8.54
N GLY A 79 -12.76 7.90 -9.40
CA GLY A 79 -12.78 8.26 -10.80
C GLY A 79 -13.72 9.44 -11.04
N ALA A 80 -13.18 10.58 -11.48
CA ALA A 80 -13.96 11.70 -11.98
C ALA A 80 -13.09 12.61 -12.86
N ARG A 81 -13.64 13.11 -13.97
CA ARG A 81 -12.96 14.11 -14.80
C ARG A 81 -12.85 15.42 -14.04
N ILE A 82 -11.79 16.20 -14.31
CA ILE A 82 -11.61 17.57 -13.74
C ILE A 82 -12.84 18.44 -14.07
N VAL A 83 -13.35 18.31 -15.29
CA VAL A 83 -14.64 18.87 -15.67
C VAL A 83 -15.51 17.75 -16.25
N GLY A 84 -16.60 17.43 -15.57
CA GLY A 84 -17.60 16.44 -15.97
C GLY A 84 -18.87 17.08 -16.52
N ARG A 85 -19.92 16.28 -16.75
CA ARG A 85 -21.23 16.77 -17.22
C ARG A 85 -21.90 17.68 -16.17
N ASP A 86 -21.70 17.39 -14.91
CA ASP A 86 -22.35 18.07 -13.78
C ASP A 86 -21.48 19.21 -13.21
N GLY A 87 -20.41 19.59 -13.90
CA GLY A 87 -19.49 20.65 -13.51
C GLY A 87 -18.11 20.18 -13.07
N PRO A 88 -17.38 21.00 -12.29
CA PRO A 88 -16.01 20.67 -11.85
C PRO A 88 -16.00 19.52 -10.86
N PHE A 89 -14.88 18.79 -10.83
CA PHE A 89 -14.68 17.70 -9.87
C PHE A 89 -14.80 18.22 -8.42
N PRO A 90 -15.68 17.64 -7.58
CA PRO A 90 -15.87 18.09 -6.20
C PRO A 90 -14.57 18.06 -5.40
N LEU A 91 -14.19 19.20 -4.81
CA LEU A 91 -12.91 19.35 -4.12
C LEU A 91 -12.80 18.48 -2.86
N ASP A 92 -13.91 18.23 -2.18
CA ASP A 92 -13.97 17.32 -1.02
C ASP A 92 -13.63 15.89 -1.39
N ARG A 93 -14.07 15.41 -2.55
CA ARG A 93 -13.69 14.08 -3.08
C ARG A 93 -12.21 14.02 -3.43
N PHE A 94 -11.65 15.07 -4.02
CA PHE A 94 -10.21 15.15 -4.26
C PHE A 94 -9.44 15.08 -2.92
N ARG A 95 -9.82 15.92 -1.96
CA ARG A 95 -9.22 15.96 -0.62
C ARG A 95 -9.26 14.58 0.05
N ARG A 96 -10.40 13.89 0.00
CA ARG A 96 -10.54 12.56 0.64
C ARG A 96 -9.55 11.54 0.06
N VAL A 97 -9.30 11.55 -1.25
CA VAL A 97 -8.31 10.65 -1.87
C VAL A 97 -6.90 10.98 -1.43
N ILE A 98 -6.53 12.26 -1.40
CA ILE A 98 -5.22 12.71 -0.90
C ILE A 98 -5.06 12.33 0.57
N GLU A 99 -6.08 12.59 1.37
CA GLU A 99 -6.08 12.33 2.81
C GLU A 99 -5.83 10.85 3.11
N VAL A 100 -6.60 9.95 2.49
CA VAL A 100 -6.41 8.51 2.74
C VAL A 100 -5.10 8.00 2.16
N ASN A 101 -4.86 8.26 0.87
CA ASN A 101 -3.78 7.59 0.16
C ASN A 101 -2.39 8.16 0.50
N LEU A 102 -2.27 9.47 0.63
CA LEU A 102 -0.99 10.15 0.84
C LEU A 102 -0.76 10.50 2.29
N VAL A 103 -1.68 11.26 2.90
CA VAL A 103 -1.53 11.70 4.29
C VAL A 103 -1.62 10.49 5.23
N GLY A 104 -2.56 9.55 5.00
CA GLY A 104 -2.68 8.31 5.78
C GLY A 104 -1.42 7.42 5.67
N THR A 105 -0.86 7.26 4.46
CA THR A 105 0.42 6.55 4.29
C THR A 105 1.55 7.22 5.06
N PHE A 106 1.68 8.54 4.96
CA PHE A 106 2.69 9.30 5.70
C PHE A 106 2.47 9.21 7.22
N ASN A 107 1.23 9.29 7.68
CA ASN A 107 0.88 9.20 9.09
C ASN A 107 1.34 7.87 9.71
N VAL A 108 1.01 6.74 9.07
CA VAL A 108 1.47 5.43 9.54
C VAL A 108 2.98 5.28 9.40
N MET A 109 3.57 5.71 8.27
CA MET A 109 5.00 5.63 8.00
C MET A 109 5.81 6.35 9.09
N ARG A 110 5.49 7.61 9.43
CA ARG A 110 6.22 8.39 10.45
C ARG A 110 6.16 7.77 11.85
N LEU A 111 5.00 7.20 12.23
CA LEU A 111 4.81 6.55 13.52
C LEU A 111 5.54 5.21 13.59
N ALA A 112 5.47 4.43 12.51
CA ALA A 112 6.24 3.18 12.38
C ALA A 112 7.75 3.45 12.43
N ALA A 113 8.25 4.44 11.69
CA ALA A 113 9.65 4.84 11.70
C ALA A 113 10.13 5.26 13.10
N ALA A 114 9.34 6.07 13.82
CA ALA A 114 9.66 6.46 15.18
C ALA A 114 9.73 5.25 16.13
N ARG A 115 8.82 4.26 15.98
CA ARG A 115 8.87 3.03 16.78
C ARG A 115 10.11 2.19 16.44
N MET A 116 10.40 2.00 15.15
CA MET A 116 11.58 1.26 14.68
C MET A 116 12.88 1.91 15.18
N ALA A 117 13.00 3.23 15.10
CA ALA A 117 14.18 3.97 15.52
C ALA A 117 14.52 3.80 17.01
N ALA A 118 13.54 3.47 17.84
CA ALA A 118 13.72 3.21 19.28
C ALA A 118 14.13 1.76 19.61
N LEU A 119 14.21 0.87 18.62
CA LEU A 119 14.60 -0.53 18.82
C LEU A 119 16.12 -0.70 18.67
N GLU A 120 16.68 -1.71 19.32
CA GLU A 120 18.05 -2.13 19.04
C GLU A 120 18.16 -2.67 17.61
N PRO A 121 19.26 -2.40 16.90
CA PRO A 121 19.47 -2.96 15.58
C PRO A 121 19.52 -4.49 15.60
N LEU A 122 18.93 -5.11 14.60
CA LEU A 122 19.03 -6.53 14.31
C LEU A 122 19.73 -6.67 12.96
N GLU A 123 20.86 -7.37 12.89
CA GLU A 123 21.68 -7.52 11.67
C GLU A 123 22.03 -6.20 10.96
N GLY A 124 22.22 -5.12 11.77
CA GLY A 124 22.56 -3.79 11.25
C GLY A 124 21.40 -2.93 10.80
N GLU A 125 20.15 -3.38 10.99
CA GLU A 125 18.92 -2.70 10.58
C GLU A 125 17.91 -2.63 11.73
N ARG A 126 17.11 -1.55 11.79
CA ARG A 126 16.02 -1.43 12.76
C ARG A 126 14.66 -1.73 12.15
N GLY A 127 14.53 -1.60 10.85
CA GLY A 127 13.29 -1.95 10.17
C GLY A 127 13.20 -1.51 8.72
N VAL A 128 12.12 -1.91 8.08
CA VAL A 128 11.81 -1.57 6.69
C VAL A 128 10.35 -1.18 6.53
N ILE A 129 10.12 -0.16 5.71
CA ILE A 129 8.79 0.33 5.35
C ILE A 129 8.58 0.13 3.86
N VAL A 130 7.49 -0.53 3.50
CA VAL A 130 7.07 -0.74 2.11
C VAL A 130 5.77 0.00 1.87
N ASN A 131 5.78 0.98 0.98
CA ASN A 131 4.59 1.73 0.61
C ASN A 131 4.00 1.22 -0.71
N THR A 132 2.71 1.46 -0.92
CA THR A 132 2.00 1.08 -2.15
C THR A 132 1.61 2.32 -2.95
N ALA A 133 2.34 2.58 -4.04
CA ALA A 133 1.96 3.56 -5.04
C ALA A 133 0.99 2.95 -6.08
N SER A 134 1.19 3.23 -7.34
CA SER A 134 0.51 2.68 -8.52
C SER A 134 1.27 3.12 -9.77
N ILE A 135 1.12 2.39 -10.87
CA ILE A 135 1.54 2.89 -12.19
C ILE A 135 0.82 4.18 -12.57
N ALA A 136 -0.36 4.44 -12.00
CA ALA A 136 -1.07 5.71 -12.16
C ALA A 136 -0.29 6.93 -11.64
N ALA A 137 0.76 6.73 -10.84
CA ALA A 137 1.68 7.79 -10.44
C ALA A 137 2.50 8.33 -11.63
N PHE A 138 2.69 7.53 -12.66
CA PHE A 138 3.51 7.82 -13.84
C PHE A 138 2.65 8.09 -15.09
N GLU A 139 1.58 7.30 -15.27
CA GLU A 139 0.71 7.35 -16.44
C GLU A 139 -0.77 7.43 -16.03
N GLY A 140 -1.17 8.59 -15.48
CA GLY A 140 -2.56 8.80 -15.06
C GLY A 140 -3.54 8.80 -16.23
N GLN A 141 -4.66 8.12 -16.07
CA GLN A 141 -5.73 8.07 -17.05
C GLN A 141 -6.75 9.19 -16.85
N VAL A 142 -7.57 9.43 -17.86
CA VAL A 142 -8.72 10.33 -17.75
C VAL A 142 -9.59 9.93 -16.56
N GLY A 143 -9.86 10.90 -15.68
CA GLY A 143 -10.65 10.68 -14.47
C GLY A 143 -9.85 10.28 -13.23
N GLN A 144 -8.53 10.09 -13.32
CA GLN A 144 -7.70 9.65 -12.18
C GLN A 144 -6.92 10.78 -11.49
N ALA A 145 -7.24 12.06 -11.71
CA ALA A 145 -6.42 13.19 -11.23
C ALA A 145 -6.09 13.11 -9.72
N ALA A 146 -7.09 12.85 -8.87
CA ALA A 146 -6.86 12.74 -7.43
C ALA A 146 -6.03 11.50 -7.06
N TYR A 147 -6.35 10.36 -7.67
CA TYR A 147 -5.64 9.09 -7.43
C TYR A 147 -4.18 9.20 -7.88
N SER A 148 -3.94 9.65 -9.11
CA SER A 148 -2.59 9.82 -9.66
C SER A 148 -1.76 10.79 -8.83
N ALA A 149 -2.33 11.94 -8.43
CA ALA A 149 -1.65 12.91 -7.57
C ALA A 149 -1.25 12.27 -6.22
N SER A 150 -2.17 11.51 -5.59
CA SER A 150 -1.87 10.84 -4.32
C SER A 150 -0.75 9.81 -4.45
N LYS A 151 -0.76 9.01 -5.53
CA LYS A 151 0.22 7.95 -5.77
C LYS A 151 1.58 8.50 -6.22
N ALA A 152 1.59 9.59 -7.00
CA ALA A 152 2.82 10.33 -7.32
C ALA A 152 3.46 10.95 -6.06
N GLY A 153 2.64 11.46 -5.13
CA GLY A 153 3.12 11.92 -3.82
C GLY A 153 3.85 10.83 -3.03
N ILE A 154 3.35 9.59 -3.03
CA ILE A 154 4.02 8.45 -2.38
C ILE A 154 5.37 8.14 -3.06
N VAL A 155 5.44 8.21 -4.39
CA VAL A 155 6.71 8.05 -5.13
C VAL A 155 7.71 9.12 -4.70
N GLY A 156 7.29 10.40 -4.63
CA GLY A 156 8.14 11.50 -4.19
C GLY A 156 8.62 11.37 -2.74
N LEU A 157 7.75 10.85 -1.84
CA LEU A 157 8.12 10.58 -0.44
C LEU A 157 9.19 9.52 -0.29
N THR A 158 9.27 8.54 -1.19
CA THR A 158 10.09 7.33 -1.02
C THR A 158 11.57 7.67 -0.82
N ILE A 159 12.19 8.39 -1.75
CA ILE A 159 13.60 8.71 -1.64
C ILE A 159 13.90 9.69 -0.50
N CYS A 160 12.99 10.64 -0.22
CA CYS A 160 13.14 11.56 0.90
C CYS A 160 13.14 10.80 2.22
N ALA A 161 12.13 9.95 2.45
CA ALA A 161 12.02 9.15 3.67
C ALA A 161 13.19 8.17 3.84
N ALA A 162 13.65 7.52 2.76
CA ALA A 162 14.80 6.63 2.81
C ALA A 162 16.08 7.36 3.25
N ARG A 163 16.28 8.60 2.80
CA ARG A 163 17.44 9.44 3.19
C ARG A 163 17.32 9.96 4.61
N ASP A 164 16.14 10.46 5.00
CA ASP A 164 15.87 10.96 6.35
C ASP A 164 16.06 9.87 7.41
N LEU A 165 15.66 8.65 7.10
CA LEU A 165 15.67 7.53 8.02
C LEU A 165 16.95 6.67 7.97
N ALA A 166 17.89 6.98 7.08
CA ALA A 166 19.13 6.22 6.94
C ALA A 166 19.95 6.17 8.24
N SER A 167 20.09 7.30 8.94
CA SER A 167 20.77 7.35 10.24
C SER A 167 20.02 6.59 11.35
N ALA A 168 18.72 6.39 11.19
CA ALA A 168 17.90 5.56 12.08
C ALA A 168 17.96 4.06 11.71
N LEU A 169 18.70 3.69 10.66
CA LEU A 169 18.80 2.31 10.16
C LEU A 169 17.43 1.73 9.74
N VAL A 170 16.59 2.56 9.15
CA VAL A 170 15.28 2.17 8.62
C VAL A 170 15.25 2.42 7.11
N ARG A 171 14.94 1.38 6.35
CA ARG A 171 14.78 1.47 4.89
C ARG A 171 13.35 1.83 4.50
N VAL A 172 13.20 2.48 3.36
CA VAL A 172 11.90 2.78 2.76
C VAL A 172 11.93 2.46 1.28
N CYS A 173 11.04 1.59 0.84
CA CYS A 173 10.79 1.31 -0.58
C CYS A 173 9.30 1.44 -0.91
N THR A 174 9.01 1.56 -2.18
CA THR A 174 7.64 1.64 -2.69
C THR A 174 7.45 0.65 -3.83
N ILE A 175 6.32 -0.05 -3.83
CA ILE A 175 5.88 -0.84 -4.98
C ILE A 175 4.82 -0.03 -5.73
N ALA A 176 4.94 0.05 -7.04
CA ALA A 176 3.96 0.64 -7.95
C ALA A 176 3.28 -0.47 -8.77
N PRO A 177 2.19 -1.07 -8.26
CA PRO A 177 1.50 -2.14 -8.95
C PRO A 177 0.77 -1.62 -10.20
N GLY A 178 0.67 -2.47 -11.21
CA GLY A 178 -0.24 -2.34 -12.33
C GLY A 178 -1.68 -2.69 -11.93
N THR A 179 -2.41 -3.29 -12.87
CA THR A 179 -3.79 -3.73 -12.59
C THR A 179 -3.78 -5.10 -11.94
N PHE A 180 -4.15 -5.15 -10.67
CA PHE A 180 -4.20 -6.36 -9.85
C PHE A 180 -5.65 -6.77 -9.54
N ASP A 181 -5.88 -8.07 -9.44
CA ASP A 181 -7.18 -8.64 -9.06
C ASP A 181 -7.44 -8.46 -7.56
N THR A 182 -8.02 -7.33 -7.22
CA THR A 182 -8.27 -6.92 -5.83
C THR A 182 -9.66 -6.30 -5.69
N PRO A 183 -10.23 -6.23 -4.47
CA PRO A 183 -11.49 -5.54 -4.23
C PRO A 183 -11.51 -4.06 -4.64
N LEU A 184 -10.34 -3.40 -4.69
CA LEU A 184 -10.22 -2.01 -5.14
C LEU A 184 -10.61 -1.86 -6.63
N LEU A 185 -10.38 -2.88 -7.44
CA LEU A 185 -10.82 -2.91 -8.84
C LEU A 185 -12.35 -2.97 -8.96
N GLY A 186 -13.02 -3.37 -7.88
CA GLY A 186 -14.47 -3.48 -7.82
C GLY A 186 -15.02 -4.72 -8.54
N ARG A 187 -16.35 -4.73 -8.68
CA ARG A 187 -17.05 -5.76 -9.46
C ARG A 187 -17.08 -5.34 -10.91
N LEU A 188 -16.05 -5.70 -11.65
CA LEU A 188 -16.03 -5.54 -13.10
C LEU A 188 -16.85 -6.65 -13.75
N ASP A 189 -17.54 -6.30 -14.85
CA ASP A 189 -18.05 -7.32 -15.75
C ASP A 189 -16.89 -8.07 -16.43
N GLU A 190 -17.15 -9.27 -16.91
CA GLU A 190 -16.11 -10.14 -17.49
C GLU A 190 -15.45 -9.49 -18.73
N ARG A 191 -16.20 -8.73 -19.50
CA ARG A 191 -15.68 -8.05 -20.70
C ARG A 191 -14.64 -6.99 -20.33
N LEU A 192 -14.91 -6.18 -19.30
CA LEU A 192 -13.98 -5.16 -18.84
C LEU A 192 -12.76 -5.80 -18.17
N ARG A 193 -12.98 -6.87 -17.40
CA ARG A 193 -11.90 -7.66 -16.78
C ARG A 193 -10.96 -8.24 -17.87
N GLN A 194 -11.52 -8.80 -18.93
CA GLN A 194 -10.73 -9.32 -20.05
C GLN A 194 -9.97 -8.20 -20.76
N ALA A 195 -10.59 -7.05 -21.01
CA ALA A 195 -9.91 -5.92 -21.64
C ALA A 195 -8.72 -5.41 -20.84
N LEU A 196 -8.85 -5.34 -19.50
CA LEU A 196 -7.75 -4.97 -18.62
C LEU A 196 -6.62 -6.04 -18.61
N SER A 197 -6.98 -7.31 -18.68
CA SER A 197 -6.03 -8.42 -18.78
C SER A 197 -5.25 -8.38 -20.10
N ASP A 198 -5.93 -8.11 -21.20
CA ASP A 198 -5.33 -8.05 -22.54
C ASP A 198 -4.40 -6.84 -22.71
N ALA A 199 -4.61 -5.77 -21.93
CA ALA A 199 -3.75 -4.60 -21.94
C ALA A 199 -2.37 -4.86 -21.28
N VAL A 200 -2.22 -5.92 -20.48
CA VAL A 200 -0.93 -6.30 -19.88
C VAL A 200 -0.10 -7.04 -20.94
N PRO A 201 1.10 -6.53 -21.31
CA PRO A 201 1.93 -7.17 -22.34
C PRO A 201 2.32 -8.61 -21.98
N HIS A 202 2.85 -8.84 -20.74
CA HIS A 202 3.21 -10.16 -20.26
C HIS A 202 3.38 -10.18 -18.74
N PRO A 203 2.76 -11.16 -18.06
CA PRO A 203 1.77 -12.13 -18.54
C PRO A 203 0.44 -11.45 -18.86
N ARG A 204 -0.25 -11.92 -19.90
CA ARG A 204 -1.54 -11.32 -20.37
C ARG A 204 -2.69 -11.66 -19.42
N ARG A 205 -2.65 -11.11 -18.24
CA ARG A 205 -3.65 -11.25 -17.16
C ARG A 205 -3.48 -10.15 -16.13
N LEU A 206 -4.46 -10.00 -15.27
CA LEU A 206 -4.32 -9.19 -14.06
C LEU A 206 -3.21 -9.76 -13.15
N GLY A 207 -2.50 -8.89 -12.45
CA GLY A 207 -1.61 -9.27 -11.37
C GLY A 207 -2.39 -9.97 -10.25
N ARG A 208 -1.77 -10.95 -9.60
CA ARG A 208 -2.36 -11.65 -8.47
C ARG A 208 -1.79 -11.09 -7.16
N PRO A 209 -2.60 -10.90 -6.11
CA PRO A 209 -2.11 -10.38 -4.83
C PRO A 209 -0.85 -11.06 -4.27
N PRO A 210 -0.67 -12.40 -4.38
CA PRO A 210 0.58 -13.05 -3.96
C PRO A 210 1.83 -12.57 -4.71
N GLU A 211 1.72 -12.11 -5.95
CA GLU A 211 2.89 -11.57 -6.70
C GLU A 211 3.37 -10.24 -6.11
N PHE A 212 2.46 -9.42 -5.60
CA PHE A 212 2.79 -8.23 -4.83
C PHE A 212 3.44 -8.62 -3.49
N ALA A 213 2.86 -9.58 -2.79
CA ALA A 213 3.37 -10.08 -1.52
C ALA A 213 4.83 -10.60 -1.66
N HIS A 214 5.13 -11.35 -2.70
CA HIS A 214 6.49 -11.83 -2.98
C HIS A 214 7.48 -10.68 -3.15
N LEU A 215 7.12 -9.63 -3.89
CA LEU A 215 8.00 -8.46 -4.03
C LEU A 215 8.15 -7.71 -2.70
N ALA A 216 7.07 -7.54 -1.93
CA ALA A 216 7.12 -6.89 -0.63
C ALA A 216 8.05 -7.65 0.34
N VAL A 217 7.95 -8.97 0.39
CA VAL A 217 8.83 -9.82 1.21
C VAL A 217 10.27 -9.79 0.68
N HIS A 218 10.48 -9.79 -0.65
CA HIS A 218 11.82 -9.64 -1.21
C HIS A 218 12.47 -8.30 -0.81
N ILE A 219 11.71 -7.20 -0.77
CA ILE A 219 12.21 -5.90 -0.27
C ILE A 219 12.60 -6.02 1.22
N VAL A 220 11.82 -6.74 2.02
CA VAL A 220 12.14 -6.97 3.43
C VAL A 220 13.46 -7.73 3.58
N GLU A 221 13.63 -8.82 2.82
CA GLU A 221 14.77 -9.73 2.90
C GLU A 221 16.04 -9.20 2.21
N ASN A 222 15.95 -8.15 1.39
CA ASN A 222 17.09 -7.61 0.63
C ASN A 222 17.51 -6.24 1.16
N PRO A 223 18.54 -6.17 2.04
CA PRO A 223 18.95 -4.94 2.70
C PRO A 223 19.54 -3.88 1.75
N MET A 224 19.89 -4.25 0.51
CA MET A 224 20.39 -3.27 -0.48
C MET A 224 19.27 -2.47 -1.15
N LEU A 225 18.01 -2.91 -1.03
CA LEU A 225 16.85 -2.17 -1.55
C LEU A 225 16.44 -1.07 -0.57
N ASN A 226 16.73 0.18 -0.94
CA ASN A 226 16.36 1.38 -0.18
C ASN A 226 16.15 2.58 -1.11
N GLY A 227 15.10 3.34 -0.88
CA GLY A 227 14.80 4.57 -1.63
C GLY A 227 14.21 4.36 -3.03
N GLU A 228 13.91 3.12 -3.43
CA GLU A 228 13.46 2.78 -4.78
C GLU A 228 11.93 2.62 -4.86
N THR A 229 11.39 3.00 -6.02
CA THR A 229 10.01 2.72 -6.41
C THR A 229 10.00 1.68 -7.53
N ILE A 230 9.58 0.48 -7.22
CA ILE A 230 9.61 -0.66 -8.13
C ILE A 230 8.25 -0.84 -8.81
N ARG A 231 8.19 -0.73 -10.12
CA ARG A 231 6.99 -1.05 -10.90
C ARG A 231 6.80 -2.57 -10.94
N LEU A 232 5.56 -3.01 -10.65
CA LEU A 232 5.15 -4.41 -10.73
C LEU A 232 3.88 -4.49 -11.60
N ASP A 233 4.04 -4.51 -12.92
CA ASP A 233 2.95 -4.20 -13.83
C ASP A 233 2.92 -5.02 -15.14
N GLY A 234 3.79 -6.02 -15.29
CA GLY A 234 3.85 -6.82 -16.52
C GLY A 234 4.18 -5.99 -17.78
N ALA A 235 4.94 -4.91 -17.62
CA ALA A 235 5.29 -3.92 -18.64
C ALA A 235 4.08 -3.09 -19.14
N LEU A 236 2.98 -3.06 -18.40
CA LEU A 236 1.82 -2.22 -18.73
C LEU A 236 2.20 -0.74 -18.68
N ARG A 237 1.82 -0.01 -19.72
CA ARG A 237 1.78 1.45 -19.77
C ARG A 237 0.34 1.85 -20.04
N MET A 238 -0.27 2.56 -19.10
CA MET A 238 -1.69 2.86 -19.19
C MET A 238 -1.97 3.79 -20.36
N ALA A 239 -2.92 3.40 -21.23
CA ALA A 239 -3.43 4.29 -22.25
C ALA A 239 -4.17 5.47 -21.61
N PRO A 240 -4.28 6.64 -22.28
CA PRO A 240 -4.99 7.80 -21.73
C PRO A 240 -6.48 7.51 -21.38
N ARG A 241 -7.06 6.47 -21.97
CA ARG A 241 -8.43 6.02 -21.77
C ARG A 241 -8.52 4.50 -21.81
#